data_869cc2cc8c7d93b63b867b3f63efd4b0
#
_entry.id   869cc2cc8c7d93b63b867b3f63efd4b0
#
_cell.length_a   1.000
_cell.length_b   1.000
_cell.length_c   1.000
_cell.angle_alpha   90.00
_cell.angle_beta   90.00
_cell.angle_gamma   90.00
#
_symmetry.space_group_name_H-M   'P 1'
#
loop_
_entity.id
_entity.type
_entity.pdbx_description
1 polymer ?
#
loop_
_entity_poly.entity_id
_entity_poly.type
_entity_poly.pdbx_seq_one_letter_code
_entity_poly.pdbx_strand_id
1 'polypeptide(L)'
;MLRAGVSTACLYPRVVEEALYDLALSGVSHVEIFINSHSELRRSFVDTLARLLQRFDMTCASLHPYTCEIEPNMLFSNYARRVDDYLEYCRYYFTAMQQLGAKVFVLHGNKVPAASVNKDMYFTRFRRLAELGESYGVQVTQENVARCTSASLPFLLEMRDALGKQARFVLDIKQAVRSGEDPFAMLRGLNSHIVHVHISDHGEYGDCLPLGKGRFRFDAFLKELAAVSPDCSVILELYRSGFSDVAELAANYTLLRNRIEGKR
;
A
#
# COMPACT_ATOMS: atom_id res chain seq x y z
N MET A 1 17.88 -2.61 -1.38
CA MET A 1 17.77 -2.21 0.07
C MET A 1 16.39 -1.66 0.33
N LEU A 2 15.83 -1.92 1.52
CA LEU A 2 14.56 -1.33 1.95
C LEU A 2 14.58 0.19 1.77
N ARG A 3 13.42 0.78 1.45
CA ARG A 3 13.27 2.23 1.29
C ARG A 3 12.17 2.75 2.20
N ALA A 4 12.52 3.69 3.09
CA ALA A 4 11.54 4.38 3.93
C ALA A 4 10.74 5.39 3.11
N GLY A 5 9.45 5.48 3.34
CA GLY A 5 8.57 6.48 2.73
C GLY A 5 7.39 6.85 3.61
N VAL A 6 6.54 7.75 3.09
CA VAL A 6 5.33 8.22 3.77
C VAL A 6 4.17 8.24 2.78
N SER A 7 2.98 7.79 3.21
CA SER A 7 1.76 7.91 2.42
C SER A 7 1.16 9.33 2.54
N THR A 8 0.75 9.92 1.42
CA THR A 8 0.00 11.18 1.43
C THR A 8 -1.33 11.06 2.18
N ALA A 9 -1.85 9.83 2.33
CA ALA A 9 -3.04 9.54 3.15
C ALA A 9 -2.90 9.98 4.61
N CYS A 10 -1.66 10.04 5.16
CA CYS A 10 -1.42 10.55 6.52
C CYS A 10 -1.93 11.97 6.72
N LEU A 11 -1.99 12.77 5.67
CA LEU A 11 -2.40 14.18 5.72
C LEU A 11 -3.85 14.41 5.28
N TYR A 12 -4.61 13.36 4.95
CA TYR A 12 -6.03 13.49 4.64
C TYR A 12 -6.79 14.22 5.78
N PRO A 13 -7.70 15.19 5.49
CA PRO A 13 -8.32 15.53 4.21
C PRO A 13 -7.60 16.64 3.40
N ARG A 14 -6.31 16.92 3.66
CA ARG A 14 -5.53 17.85 2.82
C ARG A 14 -5.48 17.32 1.38
N VAL A 15 -5.63 18.20 0.39
CA VAL A 15 -5.55 17.79 -1.03
C VAL A 15 -4.17 17.24 -1.37
N VAL A 16 -4.10 16.29 -2.26
CA VAL A 16 -2.91 15.45 -2.46
C VAL A 16 -1.67 16.24 -2.89
N GLU A 17 -1.83 17.28 -3.71
CA GLU A 17 -0.72 18.14 -4.15
C GLU A 17 -0.12 18.95 -3.00
N GLU A 18 -0.96 19.43 -2.06
CA GLU A 18 -0.48 20.12 -0.86
C GLU A 18 0.16 19.13 0.12
N ALA A 19 -0.44 17.95 0.30
CA ALA A 19 0.14 16.88 1.12
C ALA A 19 1.53 16.49 0.61
N LEU A 20 1.66 16.29 -0.70
CA LEU A 20 2.94 15.96 -1.34
C LEU A 20 3.97 17.08 -1.16
N TYR A 21 3.54 18.34 -1.31
CA TYR A 21 4.41 19.51 -1.12
C TYR A 21 4.92 19.63 0.32
N ASP A 22 4.05 19.41 1.32
CA ASP A 22 4.45 19.45 2.73
C ASP A 22 5.43 18.33 3.09
N LEU A 23 5.20 17.11 2.58
CA LEU A 23 6.13 15.99 2.76
C LEU A 23 7.49 16.32 2.12
N ALA A 24 7.50 16.92 0.93
CA ALA A 24 8.73 17.35 0.27
C ALA A 24 9.52 18.37 1.10
N LEU A 25 8.85 19.42 1.60
CA LEU A 25 9.47 20.42 2.47
C LEU A 25 10.02 19.85 3.78
N SER A 26 9.44 18.73 4.23
CA SER A 26 9.86 18.02 5.43
C SER A 26 10.98 16.99 5.19
N GLY A 27 11.53 16.95 3.97
CA GLY A 27 12.67 16.09 3.62
C GLY A 27 12.30 14.62 3.34
N VAL A 28 11.01 14.33 3.11
CA VAL A 28 10.57 13.02 2.64
C VAL A 28 10.94 12.86 1.17
N SER A 29 11.67 11.82 0.81
CA SER A 29 12.14 11.59 -0.57
C SER A 29 11.47 10.40 -1.27
N HIS A 30 10.66 9.62 -0.55
CA HIS A 30 9.96 8.45 -1.08
C HIS A 30 8.52 8.43 -0.59
N VAL A 31 7.56 8.33 -1.49
CA VAL A 31 6.14 8.49 -1.12
C VAL A 31 5.26 7.41 -1.75
N GLU A 32 4.17 7.15 -1.05
CA GLU A 32 2.95 6.61 -1.65
C GLU A 32 2.00 7.76 -1.92
N ILE A 33 1.40 7.78 -3.11
CA ILE A 33 0.36 8.75 -3.46
C ILE A 33 -1.00 8.09 -3.34
N PHE A 34 -1.82 8.60 -2.42
CA PHE A 34 -3.23 8.23 -2.29
C PHE A 34 -4.07 9.16 -3.16
N ILE A 35 -4.70 8.60 -4.18
CA ILE A 35 -5.63 9.33 -5.06
C ILE A 35 -6.99 9.38 -4.36
N ASN A 36 -7.56 10.56 -4.20
CA ASN A 36 -8.81 10.80 -3.47
C ASN A 36 -10.02 11.04 -4.39
N SER A 37 -9.78 11.35 -5.67
CA SER A 37 -10.86 11.64 -6.61
C SER A 37 -10.49 11.31 -8.06
N HIS A 38 -11.53 11.13 -8.90
CA HIS A 38 -11.32 10.91 -10.35
C HIS A 38 -10.58 12.06 -11.03
N SER A 39 -10.82 13.30 -10.62
CA SER A 39 -10.17 14.47 -11.21
C SER A 39 -8.65 14.47 -11.04
N GLU A 40 -8.14 13.80 -10.00
CA GLU A 40 -6.71 13.63 -9.73
C GLU A 40 -6.02 12.64 -10.67
N LEU A 41 -6.78 11.86 -11.44
CA LEU A 41 -6.27 10.99 -12.49
C LEU A 41 -6.17 11.68 -13.87
N ARG A 42 -6.65 12.92 -13.99
CA ARG A 42 -6.51 13.67 -15.25
C ARG A 42 -5.04 13.98 -15.50
N ARG A 43 -4.62 13.84 -16.76
CA ARG A 43 -3.24 14.05 -17.18
C ARG A 43 -2.63 15.36 -16.67
N SER A 44 -3.37 16.47 -16.79
CA SER A 44 -2.88 17.78 -16.33
C SER A 44 -2.61 17.84 -14.82
N PHE A 45 -3.40 17.10 -14.03
CA PHE A 45 -3.19 17.00 -12.59
C PHE A 45 -2.00 16.09 -12.25
N VAL A 46 -1.92 14.94 -12.89
CA VAL A 46 -0.77 14.01 -12.75
C VAL A 46 0.53 14.70 -13.16
N ASP A 47 0.52 15.54 -14.22
CA ASP A 47 1.66 16.39 -14.61
C ASP A 47 2.09 17.34 -13.47
N THR A 48 1.15 17.82 -12.65
CA THR A 48 1.46 18.67 -11.49
C THR A 48 2.16 17.87 -10.40
N LEU A 49 1.66 16.68 -10.07
CA LEU A 49 2.34 15.80 -9.11
C LEU A 49 3.72 15.37 -9.60
N ALA A 50 3.86 15.02 -10.89
CA ALA A 50 5.14 14.66 -11.47
C ALA A 50 6.18 15.79 -11.39
N ARG A 51 5.76 17.03 -11.65
CA ARG A 51 6.64 18.22 -11.47
C ARG A 51 7.05 18.42 -10.01
N LEU A 52 6.16 18.19 -9.03
CA LEU A 52 6.52 18.26 -7.61
C LEU A 52 7.56 17.19 -7.26
N LEU A 53 7.34 15.94 -7.67
CA LEU A 53 8.29 14.85 -7.45
C LEU A 53 9.67 15.20 -8.03
N GLN A 54 9.70 15.68 -9.29
CA GLN A 54 10.95 16.06 -9.95
C GLN A 54 11.63 17.25 -9.25
N ARG A 55 10.86 18.30 -8.88
CA ARG A 55 11.40 19.50 -8.24
C ARG A 55 12.10 19.21 -6.92
N PHE A 56 11.62 18.23 -6.16
CA PHE A 56 12.13 17.90 -4.84
C PHE A 56 12.93 16.60 -4.81
N ASP A 57 13.29 16.03 -5.97
CA ASP A 57 14.01 14.77 -6.11
C ASP A 57 13.36 13.61 -5.33
N MET A 58 12.03 13.53 -5.42
CA MET A 58 11.23 12.50 -4.76
C MET A 58 10.91 11.36 -5.73
N THR A 59 10.74 10.17 -5.17
CA THR A 59 10.27 8.99 -5.91
C THR A 59 8.89 8.55 -5.42
N CYS A 60 8.01 8.16 -6.34
CA CYS A 60 6.72 7.57 -6.05
C CYS A 60 6.85 6.04 -6.04
N ALA A 61 6.66 5.40 -4.88
CA ALA A 61 6.71 3.95 -4.72
C ALA A 61 5.47 3.27 -5.28
N SER A 62 4.32 3.79 -4.87
CA SER A 62 3.02 3.17 -5.00
C SER A 62 1.94 4.20 -5.24
N LEU A 63 0.83 3.71 -5.77
CA LEU A 63 -0.40 4.46 -5.86
C LEU A 63 -1.52 3.69 -5.15
N HIS A 64 -2.20 4.36 -4.21
CA HIS A 64 -3.35 3.83 -3.51
C HIS A 64 -4.63 4.44 -4.09
N PRO A 65 -5.58 3.63 -4.59
CA PRO A 65 -6.78 4.12 -5.23
C PRO A 65 -7.88 4.45 -4.21
N TYR A 66 -8.63 5.53 -4.42
CA TYR A 66 -9.84 5.83 -3.65
C TYR A 66 -10.99 4.85 -3.96
N THR A 67 -10.89 4.13 -5.07
CA THR A 67 -11.92 3.17 -5.50
C THR A 67 -11.88 1.83 -4.75
N CYS A 68 -10.98 1.67 -3.78
CA CYS A 68 -10.89 0.47 -2.95
C CYS A 68 -12.22 0.08 -2.26
N GLU A 69 -13.09 1.05 -1.97
CA GLU A 69 -14.40 0.80 -1.36
C GLU A 69 -15.40 0.16 -2.33
N ILE A 70 -15.23 0.33 -3.65
CA ILE A 70 -16.14 -0.22 -4.65
C ILE A 70 -15.65 -1.53 -5.28
N GLU A 71 -14.44 -1.97 -5.00
CA GLU A 71 -13.87 -3.23 -5.51
C GLU A 71 -14.79 -4.45 -5.32
N PRO A 72 -15.45 -4.63 -4.13
CA PRO A 72 -16.39 -5.74 -3.94
C PRO A 72 -17.55 -5.74 -4.93
N ASN A 73 -18.03 -4.57 -5.32
CA ASN A 73 -19.17 -4.39 -6.20
C ASN A 73 -18.82 -4.32 -7.69
N MET A 74 -17.54 -4.13 -8.00
CA MET A 74 -17.03 -4.00 -9.36
C MET A 74 -16.17 -5.20 -9.72
N LEU A 75 -14.92 -5.25 -9.31
CA LEU A 75 -13.98 -6.33 -9.64
C LEU A 75 -14.47 -7.69 -9.16
N PHE A 76 -15.06 -7.76 -7.96
CA PHE A 76 -15.55 -9.01 -7.35
C PHE A 76 -17.06 -9.24 -7.51
N SER A 77 -17.71 -8.50 -8.38
CA SER A 77 -19.14 -8.64 -8.69
C SER A 77 -19.43 -9.92 -9.50
N ASN A 78 -20.59 -10.53 -9.30
CA ASN A 78 -21.08 -11.60 -10.17
C ASN A 78 -21.58 -11.08 -11.55
N TYR A 79 -21.60 -9.77 -11.77
CA TYR A 79 -22.00 -9.16 -13.02
C TYR A 79 -20.77 -8.85 -13.89
N ALA A 80 -20.55 -9.64 -14.95
CA ALA A 80 -19.30 -9.61 -15.73
C ALA A 80 -18.94 -8.23 -16.26
N ARG A 81 -19.93 -7.45 -16.77
CA ARG A 81 -19.66 -6.10 -17.28
C ARG A 81 -19.07 -5.14 -16.25
N ARG A 82 -19.45 -5.28 -14.96
CA ARG A 82 -18.85 -4.47 -13.91
C ARG A 82 -17.35 -4.74 -13.74
N VAL A 83 -16.97 -6.00 -13.94
CA VAL A 83 -15.55 -6.38 -13.90
C VAL A 83 -14.79 -5.74 -15.05
N ASP A 84 -15.36 -5.79 -16.26
CA ASP A 84 -14.75 -5.17 -17.44
C ASP A 84 -14.67 -3.65 -17.30
N ASP A 85 -15.72 -3.00 -16.80
CA ASP A 85 -15.74 -1.56 -16.51
C ASP A 85 -14.68 -1.18 -15.47
N TYR A 86 -14.47 -2.02 -14.42
CA TYR A 86 -13.44 -1.76 -13.41
C TYR A 86 -12.04 -1.89 -13.98
N LEU A 87 -11.79 -2.91 -14.80
CA LEU A 87 -10.50 -3.08 -15.48
C LEU A 87 -10.23 -1.89 -16.42
N GLU A 88 -11.25 -1.40 -17.15
CA GLU A 88 -11.10 -0.21 -17.98
C GLU A 88 -10.82 1.03 -17.13
N TYR A 89 -11.46 1.15 -15.97
CA TYR A 89 -11.19 2.23 -15.04
C TYR A 89 -9.76 2.19 -14.48
N CYS A 90 -9.23 1.01 -14.20
CA CYS A 90 -7.86 0.86 -13.70
C CYS A 90 -6.80 1.35 -14.69
N ARG A 91 -7.11 1.43 -15.99
CA ARG A 91 -6.18 2.03 -16.98
C ARG A 91 -5.86 3.49 -16.68
N TYR A 92 -6.80 4.25 -16.10
CA TYR A 92 -6.52 5.62 -15.66
C TYR A 92 -5.46 5.65 -14.56
N TYR A 93 -5.57 4.75 -13.56
CA TYR A 93 -4.56 4.61 -12.52
C TYR A 93 -3.21 4.20 -13.09
N PHE A 94 -3.18 3.17 -13.92
CA PHE A 94 -1.93 2.64 -14.48
C PHE A 94 -1.24 3.64 -15.40
N THR A 95 -2.01 4.43 -16.16
CA THR A 95 -1.45 5.55 -16.96
C THR A 95 -0.84 6.62 -16.06
N ALA A 96 -1.53 7.01 -14.98
CA ALA A 96 -0.99 7.94 -13.99
C ALA A 96 0.28 7.39 -13.33
N MET A 97 0.31 6.10 -12.98
CA MET A 97 1.48 5.43 -12.40
C MET A 97 2.69 5.44 -13.32
N GLN A 98 2.50 5.20 -14.63
CA GLN A 98 3.59 5.30 -15.60
C GLN A 98 4.22 6.70 -15.59
N GLN A 99 3.39 7.73 -15.53
CA GLN A 99 3.83 9.13 -15.53
C GLN A 99 4.52 9.52 -14.22
N LEU A 100 4.06 9.00 -13.08
CA LEU A 100 4.65 9.24 -11.76
C LEU A 100 5.85 8.33 -11.45
N GLY A 101 6.11 7.31 -12.28
CA GLY A 101 7.15 6.32 -12.06
C GLY A 101 6.79 5.28 -10.98
N ALA A 102 5.55 5.27 -10.46
CA ALA A 102 5.08 4.35 -9.46
C ALA A 102 4.99 2.91 -10.00
N LYS A 103 5.35 1.93 -9.17
CA LYS A 103 5.38 0.52 -9.59
C LYS A 103 4.36 -0.37 -8.88
N VAL A 104 3.87 0.02 -7.71
CA VAL A 104 2.99 -0.78 -6.87
C VAL A 104 1.60 -0.15 -6.84
N PHE A 105 0.58 -0.92 -7.24
CA PHE A 105 -0.83 -0.56 -7.12
C PHE A 105 -1.46 -1.36 -5.99
N VAL A 106 -2.06 -0.67 -5.00
CA VAL A 106 -2.63 -1.29 -3.81
C VAL A 106 -4.09 -1.69 -4.06
N LEU A 107 -4.42 -2.96 -3.84
CA LEU A 107 -5.78 -3.51 -3.94
C LEU A 107 -6.25 -3.98 -2.56
N HIS A 108 -7.42 -3.52 -2.10
CA HIS A 108 -8.04 -3.99 -0.85
C HIS A 108 -8.76 -5.33 -1.01
N GLY A 109 -9.46 -5.51 -2.13
CA GLY A 109 -10.15 -6.74 -2.46
C GLY A 109 -11.61 -6.81 -2.01
N ASN A 110 -12.12 -8.05 -1.86
CA ASN A 110 -13.52 -8.31 -1.56
C ASN A 110 -13.79 -8.24 -0.04
N LYS A 111 -14.99 -7.79 0.34
CA LYS A 111 -15.45 -7.71 1.76
C LYS A 111 -16.18 -8.97 2.24
N VAL A 112 -16.17 -10.04 1.47
CA VAL A 112 -16.74 -11.34 1.88
C VAL A 112 -15.72 -12.07 2.76
N PRO A 113 -16.14 -12.73 3.86
CA PRO A 113 -15.23 -13.54 4.68
C PRO A 113 -14.51 -14.62 3.86
N ALA A 114 -13.25 -14.91 4.18
CA ALA A 114 -12.41 -15.87 3.44
C ALA A 114 -13.03 -17.28 3.37
N ALA A 115 -13.78 -17.69 4.40
CA ALA A 115 -14.49 -18.97 4.42
C ALA A 115 -15.67 -19.06 3.42
N SER A 116 -16.19 -17.92 2.97
CA SER A 116 -17.40 -17.85 2.12
C SER A 116 -17.10 -17.35 0.71
N VAL A 117 -15.86 -16.96 0.42
CA VAL A 117 -15.50 -16.43 -0.90
C VAL A 117 -15.33 -17.55 -1.93
N ASN A 118 -15.78 -17.31 -3.15
CA ASN A 118 -15.39 -18.13 -4.28
C ASN A 118 -13.94 -17.80 -4.68
N LYS A 119 -13.00 -18.62 -4.24
CA LYS A 119 -11.56 -18.43 -4.42
C LYS A 119 -11.14 -18.46 -5.89
N ASP A 120 -11.70 -19.37 -6.68
CA ASP A 120 -11.37 -19.47 -8.11
C ASP A 120 -11.76 -18.20 -8.86
N MET A 121 -12.95 -17.67 -8.56
CA MET A 121 -13.40 -16.40 -9.10
C MET A 121 -12.47 -15.25 -8.65
N TYR A 122 -12.12 -15.23 -7.35
CA TYR A 122 -11.25 -14.17 -6.79
C TYR A 122 -9.90 -14.17 -7.49
N PHE A 123 -9.23 -15.31 -7.54
CA PHE A 123 -7.90 -15.45 -8.12
C PHE A 123 -7.90 -15.18 -9.62
N THR A 124 -8.93 -15.63 -10.34
CA THR A 124 -9.08 -15.35 -11.77
C THR A 124 -9.20 -13.84 -12.03
N ARG A 125 -9.95 -13.11 -11.20
CA ARG A 125 -10.13 -11.67 -11.38
C ARG A 125 -8.92 -10.87 -10.97
N PHE A 126 -8.27 -11.27 -9.87
CA PHE A 126 -6.99 -10.68 -9.50
C PHE A 126 -5.96 -10.87 -10.63
N ARG A 127 -5.86 -12.08 -11.21
CA ARG A 127 -4.97 -12.36 -12.33
C ARG A 127 -5.22 -11.44 -13.52
N ARG A 128 -6.49 -11.27 -13.92
CA ARG A 128 -6.86 -10.35 -15.01
C ARG A 128 -6.39 -8.91 -14.75
N LEU A 129 -6.55 -8.43 -13.53
CA LEU A 129 -6.09 -7.10 -13.14
C LEU A 129 -4.56 -7.03 -13.10
N ALA A 130 -3.89 -8.08 -12.60
CA ALA A 130 -2.43 -8.17 -12.55
C ALA A 130 -1.83 -8.17 -13.98
N GLU A 131 -2.37 -8.95 -14.90
CA GLU A 131 -1.96 -8.98 -16.32
C GLU A 131 -2.15 -7.61 -16.99
N LEU A 132 -3.27 -6.94 -16.71
CA LEU A 132 -3.46 -5.57 -17.17
C LEU A 132 -2.40 -4.63 -16.59
N GLY A 133 -2.12 -4.70 -15.27
CA GLY A 133 -1.07 -3.91 -14.62
C GLY A 133 0.30 -4.15 -15.23
N GLU A 134 0.66 -5.42 -15.44
CA GLU A 134 1.94 -5.81 -16.07
C GLU A 134 2.12 -5.18 -17.45
N SER A 135 1.05 -5.05 -18.25
CA SER A 135 1.11 -4.37 -19.57
C SER A 135 1.44 -2.88 -19.48
N TYR A 136 1.32 -2.27 -18.29
CA TYR A 136 1.71 -0.89 -17.98
C TYR A 136 3.03 -0.83 -17.17
N GLY A 137 3.65 -1.97 -16.87
CA GLY A 137 4.83 -2.05 -16.00
C GLY A 137 4.50 -1.80 -14.52
N VAL A 138 3.26 -2.11 -14.12
CA VAL A 138 2.72 -1.96 -12.76
C VAL A 138 2.50 -3.32 -12.13
N GLN A 139 2.90 -3.47 -10.87
CA GLN A 139 2.59 -4.63 -10.03
C GLN A 139 1.31 -4.35 -9.23
N VAL A 140 0.25 -5.10 -9.52
CA VAL A 140 -0.95 -5.11 -8.67
C VAL A 140 -0.65 -5.95 -7.43
N THR A 141 -0.94 -5.40 -6.26
CA THR A 141 -0.63 -6.02 -4.98
C THR A 141 -1.86 -6.14 -4.10
N GLN A 142 -2.05 -7.30 -3.49
CA GLN A 142 -3.13 -7.51 -2.52
C GLN A 142 -2.70 -7.05 -1.14
N GLU A 143 -3.43 -6.11 -0.54
CA GLU A 143 -3.25 -5.70 0.85
C GLU A 143 -4.07 -6.60 1.80
N ASN A 144 -3.55 -6.88 3.01
CA ASN A 144 -4.21 -7.68 4.06
C ASN A 144 -5.23 -6.86 4.88
N VAL A 145 -6.24 -6.30 4.24
CA VAL A 145 -7.21 -5.40 4.89
C VAL A 145 -8.16 -6.17 5.83
N ALA A 146 -8.22 -5.78 7.10
CA ALA A 146 -8.93 -6.47 8.17
C ALA A 146 -10.44 -6.72 7.90
N ARG A 147 -11.10 -5.84 7.13
CA ARG A 147 -12.50 -5.99 6.72
C ARG A 147 -12.70 -6.73 5.40
N CYS A 148 -11.62 -7.23 4.80
CA CYS A 148 -11.66 -7.90 3.50
C CYS A 148 -11.30 -9.38 3.61
N THR A 149 -11.55 -10.13 2.54
CA THR A 149 -11.16 -11.53 2.40
C THR A 149 -9.65 -11.72 2.66
N SER A 150 -8.87 -10.75 2.25
CA SER A 150 -7.41 -10.71 2.38
C SER A 150 -6.89 -10.52 3.82
N ALA A 151 -7.76 -10.34 4.82
CA ALA A 151 -7.37 -10.32 6.23
C ALA A 151 -6.74 -11.65 6.68
N SER A 152 -7.16 -12.77 6.09
CA SER A 152 -6.78 -14.12 6.47
C SER A 152 -5.44 -14.55 5.87
N LEU A 153 -4.46 -14.85 6.73
CA LEU A 153 -3.17 -15.42 6.27
C LEU A 153 -3.36 -16.73 5.47
N PRO A 154 -4.18 -17.70 5.92
CA PRO A 154 -4.44 -18.91 5.11
C PRO A 154 -4.94 -18.60 3.70
N PHE A 155 -5.84 -17.61 3.53
CA PHE A 155 -6.32 -17.20 2.22
C PHE A 155 -5.20 -16.61 1.34
N LEU A 156 -4.34 -15.76 1.92
CA LEU A 156 -3.21 -15.17 1.20
C LEU A 156 -2.17 -16.22 0.79
N LEU A 157 -1.96 -17.27 1.61
CA LEU A 157 -1.09 -18.40 1.26
C LEU A 157 -1.66 -19.19 0.08
N GLU A 158 -2.95 -19.50 0.08
CA GLU A 158 -3.61 -20.15 -1.04
C GLU A 158 -3.54 -19.29 -2.31
N MET A 159 -3.75 -17.98 -2.19
CA MET A 159 -3.61 -17.03 -3.30
C MET A 159 -2.19 -17.02 -3.87
N ARG A 160 -1.17 -17.00 -2.99
CA ARG A 160 0.25 -17.10 -3.37
C ARG A 160 0.51 -18.37 -4.18
N ASP A 161 0.04 -19.50 -3.68
CA ASP A 161 0.28 -20.82 -4.29
C ASP A 161 -0.46 -20.96 -5.63
N ALA A 162 -1.68 -20.42 -5.74
CA ALA A 162 -2.49 -20.46 -6.97
C ALA A 162 -2.00 -19.50 -8.07
N LEU A 163 -1.45 -18.34 -7.71
CA LEU A 163 -1.04 -17.30 -8.66
C LEU A 163 0.48 -17.24 -8.89
N GLY A 164 1.27 -17.91 -8.05
CA GLY A 164 2.72 -17.97 -8.17
C GLY A 164 3.33 -16.56 -8.25
N LYS A 165 4.12 -16.29 -9.28
CA LYS A 165 4.83 -15.00 -9.44
C LYS A 165 3.92 -13.79 -9.60
N GLN A 166 2.65 -13.97 -9.96
CA GLN A 166 1.69 -12.86 -10.08
C GLN A 166 1.11 -12.45 -8.72
N ALA A 167 1.16 -13.31 -7.70
CA ALA A 167 0.79 -12.95 -6.34
C ALA A 167 1.83 -11.99 -5.76
N ARG A 168 1.45 -10.75 -5.53
CA ARG A 168 2.24 -9.74 -4.83
C ARG A 168 1.41 -9.13 -3.73
N PHE A 169 2.06 -8.81 -2.62
CA PHE A 169 1.35 -8.38 -1.41
C PHE A 169 1.89 -7.05 -0.88
N VAL A 170 0.95 -6.26 -0.36
CA VAL A 170 1.21 -5.22 0.62
C VAL A 170 0.96 -5.82 2.00
N LEU A 171 1.91 -5.78 2.89
CA LEU A 171 1.71 -6.15 4.29
C LEU A 171 1.51 -4.88 5.12
N ASP A 172 0.27 -4.67 5.56
CA ASP A 172 -0.08 -3.60 6.50
C ASP A 172 -0.12 -4.15 7.93
N ILE A 173 0.74 -3.59 8.80
CA ILE A 173 0.88 -4.00 10.20
C ILE A 173 -0.39 -3.73 10.99
N LYS A 174 -1.00 -2.55 10.81
CA LYS A 174 -2.26 -2.14 11.44
C LYS A 174 -3.39 -3.11 11.11
N GLN A 175 -3.51 -3.47 9.82
CA GLN A 175 -4.54 -4.37 9.34
C GLN A 175 -4.34 -5.81 9.85
N ALA A 176 -3.09 -6.29 9.93
CA ALA A 176 -2.78 -7.59 10.53
C ALA A 176 -3.22 -7.63 11.99
N VAL A 177 -2.85 -6.64 12.79
CA VAL A 177 -3.24 -6.55 14.21
C VAL A 177 -4.76 -6.51 14.37
N ARG A 178 -5.48 -5.73 13.56
CA ARG A 178 -6.96 -5.63 13.59
C ARG A 178 -7.66 -6.93 13.26
N SER A 179 -7.08 -7.74 12.40
CA SER A 179 -7.62 -9.06 12.03
C SER A 179 -7.21 -10.17 13.01
N GLY A 180 -6.40 -9.87 14.02
CA GLY A 180 -5.88 -10.85 14.98
C GLY A 180 -4.75 -11.71 14.42
N GLU A 181 -4.18 -11.33 13.28
CA GLU A 181 -3.05 -12.02 12.66
C GLU A 181 -1.71 -11.48 13.22
N ASP A 182 -0.70 -12.32 13.23
CA ASP A 182 0.66 -11.92 13.59
C ASP A 182 1.41 -11.37 12.35
N PRO A 183 1.82 -10.09 12.34
CA PRO A 183 2.59 -9.52 11.23
C PRO A 183 3.87 -10.31 10.89
N PHE A 184 4.52 -10.92 11.88
CA PHE A 184 5.70 -11.76 11.64
C PHE A 184 5.34 -13.10 10.98
N ALA A 185 4.21 -13.71 11.35
CA ALA A 185 3.71 -14.91 10.68
C ALA A 185 3.35 -14.60 9.22
N MET A 186 2.68 -13.46 8.96
CA MET A 186 2.40 -13.00 7.61
C MET A 186 3.67 -12.77 6.81
N LEU A 187 4.67 -12.08 7.39
CA LEU A 187 5.97 -11.84 6.75
C LEU A 187 6.64 -13.16 6.33
N ARG A 188 6.72 -14.14 7.23
CA ARG A 188 7.36 -15.43 6.96
C ARG A 188 6.56 -16.25 5.94
N GLY A 189 5.24 -16.23 6.04
CA GLY A 189 4.36 -16.97 5.13
C GLY A 189 4.38 -16.43 3.71
N LEU A 190 4.30 -15.13 3.55
CA LEU A 190 4.25 -14.47 2.23
C LEU A 190 5.65 -14.23 1.64
N ASN A 191 6.67 -14.09 2.50
CA ASN A 191 8.08 -14.07 2.14
C ASN A 191 8.40 -13.06 1.01
N SER A 192 9.15 -13.45 -0.02
CA SER A 192 9.56 -12.61 -1.15
C SER A 192 8.41 -12.12 -2.05
N HIS A 193 7.18 -12.54 -1.78
CA HIS A 193 5.99 -12.02 -2.44
C HIS A 193 5.54 -10.66 -1.88
N ILE A 194 6.03 -10.27 -0.69
CA ILE A 194 5.81 -8.93 -0.13
C ILE A 194 6.72 -7.97 -0.86
N VAL A 195 6.15 -6.96 -1.51
CA VAL A 195 6.89 -5.93 -2.27
C VAL A 195 6.70 -4.54 -1.69
N HIS A 196 5.77 -4.40 -0.74
CA HIS A 196 5.40 -3.14 -0.11
C HIS A 196 4.89 -3.38 1.31
N VAL A 197 5.16 -2.47 2.22
CA VAL A 197 4.73 -2.55 3.62
C VAL A 197 4.14 -1.22 4.04
N HIS A 198 2.94 -1.25 4.64
CA HIS A 198 2.43 -0.12 5.42
C HIS A 198 2.79 -0.35 6.88
N ILE A 199 3.61 0.55 7.44
CA ILE A 199 4.13 0.39 8.79
C ILE A 199 3.55 1.45 9.72
N SER A 200 3.12 0.99 10.89
CA SER A 200 2.74 1.77 12.06
C SER A 200 3.08 0.97 13.32
N ASP A 201 3.06 1.62 14.47
CA ASP A 201 3.17 0.92 15.74
C ASP A 201 1.79 0.57 16.29
N HIS A 202 1.74 -0.32 17.27
CA HIS A 202 0.53 -0.70 17.98
C HIS A 202 0.82 -1.02 19.45
N GLY A 203 -0.16 -0.83 20.31
CA GLY A 203 -0.03 -1.08 21.73
C GLY A 203 -1.35 -0.93 22.46
N GLU A 204 -1.26 -0.64 23.76
CA GLU A 204 -2.42 -0.47 24.61
C GLU A 204 -3.33 0.68 24.18
N TYR A 205 -2.74 1.74 23.60
CA TYR A 205 -3.45 2.98 23.26
C TYR A 205 -3.92 3.06 21.80
N GLY A 206 -3.69 2.02 21.00
CA GLY A 206 -4.15 2.00 19.60
C GLY A 206 -3.39 1.02 18.72
N ASP A 207 -3.89 0.88 17.50
CA ASP A 207 -3.37 -0.03 16.47
C ASP A 207 -2.72 0.69 15.28
N CYS A 208 -2.66 2.03 15.32
CA CYS A 208 -2.07 2.87 14.27
C CYS A 208 -1.30 4.03 14.93
N LEU A 209 -0.26 3.69 15.68
CA LEU A 209 0.56 4.65 16.42
C LEU A 209 1.81 5.01 15.62
N PRO A 210 2.39 6.22 15.81
CA PRO A 210 3.74 6.52 15.36
C PRO A 210 4.76 5.50 15.90
N LEU A 211 5.80 5.19 15.12
CA LEU A 211 6.82 4.24 15.52
C LEU A 211 7.49 4.66 16.83
N GLY A 212 7.66 3.71 17.74
CA GLY A 212 8.22 3.92 19.08
C GLY A 212 7.20 4.39 20.12
N LYS A 213 5.91 4.56 19.76
CA LYS A 213 4.83 4.90 20.71
C LYS A 213 4.04 3.68 21.19
N GLY A 214 4.31 2.52 20.63
CA GLY A 214 3.68 1.24 20.98
C GLY A 214 4.69 0.21 21.44
N ARG A 215 4.42 -1.05 21.10
CA ARG A 215 5.24 -2.22 21.45
C ARG A 215 5.61 -3.08 20.25
N PHE A 216 5.34 -2.63 19.02
CA PHE A 216 5.72 -3.39 17.84
C PHE A 216 7.23 -3.44 17.70
N ARG A 217 7.79 -4.64 17.54
CA ARG A 217 9.22 -4.86 17.41
C ARG A 217 9.69 -4.54 15.99
N PHE A 218 9.52 -3.28 15.56
CA PHE A 218 9.76 -2.88 14.18
C PHE A 218 11.22 -3.08 13.73
N ASP A 219 12.22 -2.96 14.63
CA ASP A 219 13.62 -3.24 14.28
C ASP A 219 13.82 -4.73 13.89
N ALA A 220 13.21 -5.65 14.64
CA ALA A 220 13.25 -7.08 14.31
C ALA A 220 12.49 -7.38 13.03
N PHE A 221 11.33 -6.73 12.82
CA PHE A 221 10.53 -6.87 11.62
C PHE A 221 11.28 -6.38 10.37
N LEU A 222 11.89 -5.21 10.42
CA LEU A 222 12.69 -4.65 9.32
C LEU A 222 13.88 -5.55 8.97
N LYS A 223 14.52 -6.16 9.97
CA LYS A 223 15.62 -7.11 9.76
C LYS A 223 15.14 -8.37 9.03
N GLU A 224 14.02 -8.97 9.45
CA GLU A 224 13.44 -10.13 8.77
C GLU A 224 12.97 -9.77 7.36
N LEU A 225 12.32 -8.61 7.18
CA LEU A 225 11.87 -8.12 5.88
C LEU A 225 13.04 -7.91 4.91
N ALA A 226 14.14 -7.31 5.37
CA ALA A 226 15.32 -7.08 4.54
C ALA A 226 15.97 -8.40 4.07
N ALA A 227 15.84 -9.47 4.84
CA ALA A 227 16.37 -10.79 4.46
C ALA A 227 15.54 -11.45 3.35
N VAL A 228 14.23 -11.22 3.29
CA VAL A 228 13.32 -11.92 2.34
C VAL A 228 12.89 -11.03 1.17
N SER A 229 12.83 -9.70 1.37
CA SER A 229 12.39 -8.71 0.37
C SER A 229 13.24 -7.43 0.47
N PRO A 230 14.52 -7.49 0.09
CA PRO A 230 15.48 -6.40 0.32
C PRO A 230 15.13 -5.09 -0.41
N ASP A 231 14.36 -5.14 -1.49
CA ASP A 231 13.98 -3.97 -2.30
C ASP A 231 12.57 -3.44 -1.99
N CYS A 232 11.97 -3.91 -0.88
CA CYS A 232 10.64 -3.51 -0.45
C CYS A 232 10.60 -2.03 -0.04
N SER A 233 9.53 -1.33 -0.41
CA SER A 233 9.20 0.00 0.14
C SER A 233 8.46 -0.17 1.45
N VAL A 234 8.89 0.57 2.47
CA VAL A 234 8.29 0.59 3.81
C VAL A 234 7.72 1.98 4.05
N ILE A 235 6.41 2.08 3.97
CA ILE A 235 5.68 3.34 3.97
C ILE A 235 5.01 3.56 5.32
N LEU A 236 5.31 4.67 5.98
CA LEU A 236 4.51 5.13 7.11
C LEU A 236 3.10 5.44 6.64
N GLU A 237 2.12 4.76 7.23
CA GLU A 237 0.71 5.02 7.02
C GLU A 237 0.01 5.18 8.37
N LEU A 238 -0.18 6.44 8.76
CA LEU A 238 -0.78 6.85 10.04
C LEU A 238 -2.08 7.60 9.80
N TYR A 239 -3.03 7.46 10.71
CA TYR A 239 -4.18 8.36 10.72
C TYR A 239 -3.77 9.76 11.12
N ARG A 240 -4.42 10.78 10.53
CA ARG A 240 -4.15 12.19 10.83
C ARG A 240 -4.27 12.52 12.33
N SER A 241 -5.11 11.81 13.05
CA SER A 241 -5.27 11.93 14.50
C SER A 241 -4.14 11.31 15.34
N GLY A 242 -3.24 10.55 14.70
CA GLY A 242 -2.13 9.85 15.38
C GLY A 242 -0.90 10.73 15.64
N PHE A 243 -0.85 11.94 15.07
CA PHE A 243 0.28 12.87 15.21
C PHE A 243 -0.22 14.33 15.19
N SER A 244 0.55 15.24 15.81
CA SER A 244 0.15 16.63 15.98
C SER A 244 0.24 17.44 14.67
N ASP A 245 1.37 17.33 13.98
CA ASP A 245 1.69 18.12 12.79
C ASP A 245 2.63 17.39 11.82
N VAL A 246 2.95 18.02 10.70
CA VAL A 246 3.83 17.44 9.67
C VAL A 246 5.26 17.24 10.20
N ALA A 247 5.71 18.05 11.16
CA ALA A 247 7.05 17.92 11.74
C ALA A 247 7.17 16.62 12.56
N GLU A 248 6.14 16.24 13.33
CA GLU A 248 6.10 14.96 14.04
C GLU A 248 6.08 13.77 13.07
N LEU A 249 5.31 13.86 11.97
CA LEU A 249 5.31 12.85 10.92
C LEU A 249 6.69 12.71 10.26
N ALA A 250 7.36 13.82 9.97
CA ALA A 250 8.71 13.85 9.40
C ALA A 250 9.77 13.29 10.37
N ALA A 251 9.63 13.55 11.67
CA ALA A 251 10.49 12.94 12.68
C ALA A 251 10.32 11.42 12.73
N ASN A 252 9.08 10.94 12.58
CA ASN A 252 8.78 9.51 12.52
C ASN A 252 9.33 8.85 11.23
N TYR A 253 9.23 9.54 10.09
CA TYR A 253 9.90 9.13 8.85
C TYR A 253 11.43 9.05 9.02
N THR A 254 12.03 10.04 9.66
CA THR A 254 13.48 10.06 9.93
C THR A 254 13.90 8.89 10.80
N LEU A 255 13.10 8.56 11.84
CA LEU A 255 13.30 7.38 12.66
C LEU A 255 13.31 6.11 11.82
N LEU A 256 12.27 5.91 10.99
CA LEU A 256 12.18 4.74 10.11
C LEU A 256 13.38 4.63 9.17
N ARG A 257 13.72 5.73 8.49
CA ARG A 257 14.85 5.78 7.57
C ARG A 257 16.18 5.43 8.26
N ASN A 258 16.44 6.01 9.43
CA ASN A 258 17.66 5.73 10.19
C ASN A 258 17.74 4.25 10.58
N ARG A 259 16.62 3.63 10.99
CA ARG A 259 16.59 2.19 11.34
C ARG A 259 16.86 1.30 10.12
N ILE A 260 16.32 1.64 8.97
CA ILE A 260 16.60 0.93 7.71
C ILE A 260 18.06 1.07 7.30
N GLU A 261 18.65 2.27 7.46
CA GLU A 261 20.05 2.55 7.11
C GLU A 261 21.06 2.09 8.18
N GLY A 262 20.61 1.52 9.30
CA GLY A 262 21.47 1.08 10.40
C GLY A 262 22.11 2.23 11.19
N LYS A 263 21.56 3.44 11.10
CA LYS A 263 21.98 4.63 11.87
C LYS A 263 21.25 4.65 13.22
N ARG A 264 21.97 5.01 14.28
CA ARG A 264 21.41 5.11 15.64
C ARG A 264 20.80 6.50 15.87
#